data_5c285ae52d48177d953612afab794c9a
#
_entry.id   5c285ae52d48177d953612afab794c9a
#
_cell.length_a   1.000
_cell.length_b   1.000
_cell.length_c   1.000
_cell.angle_alpha   90.00
_cell.angle_beta   90.00
_cell.angle_gamma   90.00
#
_symmetry.space_group_name_H-M   'P 1'
#
loop_
_entity.id
_entity.type
_entity.pdbx_description
1 polymer ?
#
loop_
_entity_poly.entity_id
_entity_poly.type
_entity_poly.pdbx_seq_one_letter_code
_entity_poly.pdbx_strand_id
1 'polypeptide(L)'
;MLSSPKAVALFNLVLLASAAPGKRQSAGSGSCTDLHIFLARGWNEGYPGRQQLVIDATCNGLASCDYEDILFDASNPQGYPVAVEQGRASGVSQVKAYAERCPDSKIALSGYSEGANVVGNILADSGLSANAAPGTRVCAALLFGDPAHIADQSYNVEAGSGYSGTMARPRSSLDRLNSFAGVLRSWCNGEDTVCAAGEGRSMGENAHTNYFQLYTDAAAAYIKEKCVSSSPSPPPAPTATATSGAPAPAPTSTGSVCVSGRVATGLSDNYSGLCGFACSNGYCPDGVCECSAFGAPTTGPGGDGRDGCPADGLDESYKGLCSFSCSRNYCPPGACKYC
;
A
#
# COMPACT_ATOMS: atom_id res chain seq x y z
N MET A 1 -20.76 -18.24 80.16
CA MET A 1 -19.47 -18.02 79.52
C MET A 1 -19.50 -18.75 78.20
N LEU A 2 -19.85 -18.11 77.14
CA LEU A 2 -19.89 -18.72 75.82
C LEU A 2 -19.23 -17.74 74.85
N SER A 3 -18.02 -18.07 74.42
CA SER A 3 -17.21 -17.31 73.47
C SER A 3 -17.72 -17.47 72.04
N SER A 4 -18.02 -16.36 71.38
CA SER A 4 -18.43 -16.30 69.98
C SER A 4 -17.19 -16.22 69.10
N PRO A 5 -17.10 -17.02 68.01
CA PRO A 5 -15.98 -16.86 67.06
C PRO A 5 -16.24 -15.74 66.07
N LYS A 6 -15.27 -14.84 65.91
CA LYS A 6 -15.26 -13.80 64.89
C LYS A 6 -15.01 -14.38 63.53
N ALA A 7 -15.96 -14.26 62.64
CA ALA A 7 -15.79 -14.56 61.23
C ALA A 7 -14.87 -13.52 60.55
N VAL A 8 -13.74 -13.95 60.04
CA VAL A 8 -12.84 -13.12 59.20
C VAL A 8 -13.34 -13.24 57.76
N ALA A 9 -13.92 -12.19 57.24
CA ALA A 9 -14.27 -12.08 55.83
C ALA A 9 -13.02 -11.81 55.01
N LEU A 10 -12.58 -12.81 54.22
CA LEU A 10 -11.55 -12.66 53.20
C LEU A 10 -12.16 -11.90 52.00
N PHE A 11 -11.84 -10.62 51.89
CA PHE A 11 -12.09 -9.85 50.68
C PHE A 11 -11.10 -10.33 49.58
N ASN A 12 -11.62 -11.10 48.65
CA ASN A 12 -10.89 -11.36 47.38
C ASN A 12 -10.88 -10.07 46.56
N LEU A 13 -9.75 -9.42 46.57
CA LEU A 13 -9.46 -8.27 45.70
C LEU A 13 -9.22 -8.82 44.28
N VAL A 14 -10.26 -8.79 43.45
CA VAL A 14 -10.13 -9.04 42.01
C VAL A 14 -9.38 -7.85 41.44
N LEU A 15 -8.07 -8.03 41.21
CA LEU A 15 -7.26 -7.12 40.41
C LEU A 15 -7.77 -7.20 38.98
N LEU A 16 -8.60 -6.24 38.60
CA LEU A 16 -8.86 -5.93 37.20
C LEU A 16 -7.52 -5.46 36.61
N ALA A 17 -6.83 -6.36 35.94
CA ALA A 17 -5.71 -6.01 35.10
C ALA A 17 -6.27 -5.13 33.98
N SER A 18 -6.13 -3.80 34.15
CA SER A 18 -6.24 -2.86 33.04
C SER A 18 -5.22 -3.27 32.01
N ALA A 19 -5.66 -3.76 30.84
CA ALA A 19 -4.80 -3.95 29.71
C ALA A 19 -4.12 -2.61 29.42
N ALA A 20 -2.84 -2.52 29.72
CA ALA A 20 -2.03 -1.37 29.35
C ALA A 20 -2.18 -1.20 27.82
N PRO A 21 -2.36 0.04 27.31
CA PRO A 21 -2.34 0.28 25.86
C PRO A 21 -1.04 -0.31 25.33
N GLY A 22 -1.19 -1.19 24.31
CA GLY A 22 -0.07 -1.91 23.70
C GLY A 22 1.08 -0.97 23.45
N LYS A 23 2.29 -1.39 23.82
CA LYS A 23 3.52 -0.61 23.64
C LYS A 23 3.54 -0.09 22.21
N ARG A 24 3.56 1.25 22.07
CA ARG A 24 3.93 1.91 20.84
C ARG A 24 5.24 1.28 20.38
N GLN A 25 5.20 0.52 19.30
CA GLN A 25 6.41 0.25 18.55
C GLN A 25 6.68 1.49 17.70
N SER A 26 7.24 2.52 18.32
CA SER A 26 8.08 3.42 17.56
C SER A 26 9.30 2.60 17.17
N ALA A 27 9.27 1.99 16.01
CA ALA A 27 10.42 1.28 15.44
C ALA A 27 11.50 2.25 14.94
N GLY A 28 11.57 3.42 15.48
CA GLY A 28 12.69 4.32 15.30
C GLY A 28 13.77 4.00 16.33
N SER A 29 14.60 3.01 16.08
CA SER A 29 15.82 2.76 16.88
C SER A 29 16.89 3.86 16.72
N GLY A 30 16.54 5.07 16.36
CA GLY A 30 17.48 6.19 16.17
C GLY A 30 18.43 6.05 14.98
N SER A 31 18.50 4.88 14.34
CA SER A 31 19.30 4.63 13.14
C SER A 31 18.49 5.00 11.88
N CYS A 32 19.18 5.59 10.90
CA CYS A 32 18.58 5.87 9.60
C CYS A 32 18.52 4.61 8.75
N THR A 33 17.43 4.46 8.01
CA THR A 33 17.25 3.40 7.01
C THR A 33 17.22 4.00 5.61
N ASP A 34 17.49 3.18 4.58
CA ASP A 34 17.43 3.64 3.19
C ASP A 34 15.99 4.00 2.78
N LEU A 35 15.03 3.23 3.30
CA LEU A 35 13.59 3.48 3.16
C LEU A 35 12.93 3.54 4.53
N HIS A 36 12.27 4.65 4.83
CA HIS A 36 11.44 4.83 6.01
C HIS A 36 9.99 5.10 5.64
N ILE A 37 9.05 4.42 6.30
CA ILE A 37 7.63 4.50 5.96
C ILE A 37 6.84 5.08 7.12
N PHE A 38 6.13 6.18 6.90
CA PHE A 38 5.18 6.73 7.87
C PHE A 38 3.78 6.18 7.61
N LEU A 39 3.12 5.69 8.67
CA LEU A 39 1.77 5.12 8.60
C LEU A 39 0.76 5.97 9.36
N ALA A 40 -0.36 6.28 8.69
CA ALA A 40 -1.54 6.84 9.32
C ALA A 40 -2.69 5.83 9.29
N ARG A 41 -3.06 5.30 10.45
CA ARG A 41 -4.10 4.29 10.59
C ARG A 41 -5.51 4.84 10.36
N GLY A 42 -6.46 3.95 10.08
CA GLY A 42 -7.88 4.27 9.99
C GLY A 42 -8.52 4.54 11.35
N TRP A 43 -9.76 5.04 11.30
CA TRP A 43 -10.54 5.32 12.50
C TRP A 43 -10.62 4.11 13.41
N ASN A 44 -10.38 4.35 14.71
CA ASN A 44 -10.45 3.35 15.78
C ASN A 44 -9.57 2.11 15.59
N GLU A 45 -8.57 2.18 14.72
CA GLU A 45 -7.56 1.13 14.60
C GLU A 45 -6.44 1.30 15.63
N GLY A 46 -5.91 0.17 16.12
CA GLY A 46 -4.63 0.15 16.85
C GLY A 46 -3.45 0.35 15.88
N TYR A 47 -2.29 0.74 16.37
CA TYR A 47 -1.08 0.79 15.56
C TYR A 47 -0.53 -0.62 15.28
N PRO A 48 0.00 -0.89 14.07
CA PRO A 48 -0.03 -0.07 12.87
C PRO A 48 -1.30 -0.23 12.04
N GLY A 49 -2.27 -1.01 12.51
CA GLY A 49 -3.52 -1.29 11.82
C GLY A 49 -3.36 -2.30 10.67
N ARG A 50 -4.32 -2.28 9.75
CA ARG A 50 -4.35 -3.17 8.57
C ARG A 50 -3.16 -2.96 7.65
N GLN A 51 -2.53 -1.79 7.67
CA GLN A 51 -1.40 -1.42 6.82
C GLN A 51 -0.12 -2.20 7.14
N GLN A 52 -0.07 -2.97 8.24
CA GLN A 52 1.06 -3.87 8.53
C GLN A 52 1.39 -4.76 7.35
N LEU A 53 0.39 -5.25 6.60
CA LEU A 53 0.59 -6.10 5.43
C LEU A 53 1.41 -5.39 4.34
N VAL A 54 1.17 -4.10 4.10
CA VAL A 54 1.94 -3.30 3.12
C VAL A 54 3.39 -3.13 3.58
N ILE A 55 3.61 -2.92 4.89
CA ILE A 55 4.96 -2.81 5.45
C ILE A 55 5.73 -4.10 5.27
N ASP A 56 5.13 -5.22 5.69
CA ASP A 56 5.77 -6.53 5.61
C ASP A 56 6.13 -6.87 4.17
N ALA A 57 5.23 -6.63 3.22
CA ALA A 57 5.46 -6.85 1.79
C ALA A 57 6.52 -5.89 1.22
N THR A 58 6.54 -4.63 1.67
CA THR A 58 7.50 -3.62 1.20
C THR A 58 8.89 -3.90 1.72
N CYS A 59 9.04 -4.12 3.02
CA CYS A 59 10.36 -4.32 3.63
C CYS A 59 10.93 -5.71 3.37
N ASN A 60 10.08 -6.68 2.97
CA ASN A 60 10.56 -8.01 2.61
C ASN A 60 11.59 -7.95 1.46
N GLY A 61 12.79 -8.46 1.74
CA GLY A 61 13.91 -8.50 0.82
C GLY A 61 14.71 -7.18 0.74
N LEU A 62 14.38 -6.14 1.50
CA LEU A 62 15.18 -4.93 1.63
C LEU A 62 16.12 -5.03 2.82
N ALA A 63 17.38 -4.65 2.63
CA ALA A 63 18.39 -4.69 3.69
C ALA A 63 18.21 -3.58 4.75
N SER A 64 17.56 -2.46 4.35
CA SER A 64 17.44 -1.25 5.17
C SER A 64 16.07 -0.61 4.95
N CYS A 65 15.09 -1.04 5.75
CA CYS A 65 13.70 -0.61 5.70
C CYS A 65 13.10 -0.65 7.10
N ASP A 66 12.42 0.41 7.50
CA ASP A 66 11.65 0.48 8.74
C ASP A 66 10.42 1.37 8.59
N TYR A 67 9.65 1.51 9.66
CA TYR A 67 8.47 2.36 9.67
C TYR A 67 8.23 2.99 11.04
N GLU A 68 7.45 4.06 11.05
CA GLU A 68 6.85 4.62 12.27
C GLU A 68 5.40 5.06 12.03
N ASP A 69 4.63 5.04 13.12
CA ASP A 69 3.25 5.48 13.10
C ASP A 69 3.16 7.00 13.23
N ILE A 70 2.32 7.63 12.39
CA ILE A 70 1.94 9.03 12.58
C ILE A 70 1.10 9.14 13.85
N LEU A 71 1.51 10.02 14.75
CA LEU A 71 0.95 10.13 16.10
C LEU A 71 -0.31 10.99 16.10
N PHE A 72 -1.47 10.38 16.27
CA PHE A 72 -2.75 11.05 16.51
C PHE A 72 -3.75 10.11 17.19
N ASP A 73 -4.81 10.63 17.76
CA ASP A 73 -5.86 9.84 18.38
C ASP A 73 -6.99 9.55 17.39
N ALA A 74 -6.89 8.40 16.69
CA ALA A 74 -7.90 7.95 15.72
C ALA A 74 -9.19 7.43 16.37
N SER A 75 -9.34 7.46 17.71
CA SER A 75 -10.65 7.20 18.36
C SER A 75 -11.58 8.41 18.30
N ASN A 76 -11.04 9.56 17.90
CA ASN A 76 -11.77 10.81 17.67
C ASN A 76 -12.57 11.35 18.87
N PRO A 77 -12.03 11.33 20.10
CA PRO A 77 -12.78 11.77 21.29
C PRO A 77 -13.18 13.24 21.23
N GLN A 78 -12.47 14.04 20.42
CA GLN A 78 -12.74 15.46 20.18
C GLN A 78 -13.36 15.73 18.81
N GLY A 79 -13.69 14.68 18.07
CA GLY A 79 -14.28 14.72 16.73
C GLY A 79 -13.27 14.56 15.60
N TYR A 80 -13.74 14.03 14.49
CA TYR A 80 -12.96 13.68 13.30
C TYR A 80 -12.06 14.82 12.79
N PRO A 81 -12.52 16.09 12.62
CA PRO A 81 -11.65 17.14 12.11
C PRO A 81 -10.44 17.44 13.01
N VAL A 82 -10.63 17.30 14.33
CA VAL A 82 -9.56 17.54 15.32
C VAL A 82 -8.51 16.44 15.23
N ALA A 83 -8.92 15.17 15.13
CA ALA A 83 -8.00 14.05 15.00
C ALA A 83 -7.20 14.11 13.70
N VAL A 84 -7.85 14.42 12.57
CA VAL A 84 -7.17 14.61 11.28
C VAL A 84 -6.16 15.75 11.33
N GLU A 85 -6.49 16.88 11.98
CA GLU A 85 -5.57 18.01 12.14
C GLU A 85 -4.39 17.66 13.07
N GLN A 86 -4.62 16.91 14.14
CA GLN A 86 -3.55 16.38 14.99
C GLN A 86 -2.61 15.47 14.19
N GLY A 87 -3.18 14.56 13.39
CA GLY A 87 -2.41 13.65 12.53
C GLY A 87 -1.58 14.43 11.49
N ARG A 88 -2.18 15.44 10.84
CA ARG A 88 -1.46 16.33 9.91
C ARG A 88 -0.29 17.03 10.60
N ALA A 89 -0.53 17.68 11.72
CA ALA A 89 0.50 18.45 12.43
C ALA A 89 1.64 17.55 12.93
N SER A 90 1.28 16.41 13.54
CA SER A 90 2.26 15.41 14.00
C SER A 90 3.04 14.84 12.82
N GLY A 91 2.37 14.43 11.74
CA GLY A 91 3.04 13.84 10.58
C GLY A 91 3.98 14.81 9.88
N VAL A 92 3.61 16.08 9.71
CA VAL A 92 4.51 17.11 9.17
C VAL A 92 5.75 17.25 10.05
N SER A 93 5.57 17.28 11.38
CA SER A 93 6.68 17.37 12.33
C SER A 93 7.58 16.13 12.28
N GLN A 94 7.00 14.92 12.25
CA GLN A 94 7.74 13.67 12.18
C GLN A 94 8.53 13.55 10.87
N VAL A 95 7.92 13.84 9.72
CA VAL A 95 8.59 13.83 8.41
C VAL A 95 9.77 14.80 8.38
N LYS A 96 9.60 16.03 8.88
CA LYS A 96 10.68 17.02 8.96
C LYS A 96 11.82 16.56 9.86
N ALA A 97 11.49 16.12 11.07
CA ALA A 97 12.47 15.66 12.03
C ALA A 97 13.25 14.42 11.54
N TYR A 98 12.57 13.49 10.87
CA TYR A 98 13.23 12.33 10.27
C TYR A 98 14.14 12.72 9.11
N ALA A 99 13.66 13.54 8.18
CA ALA A 99 14.45 13.99 7.04
C ALA A 99 15.68 14.81 7.44
N GLU A 100 15.59 15.59 8.53
CA GLU A 100 16.72 16.34 9.08
C GLU A 100 17.76 15.39 9.70
N ARG A 101 17.31 14.41 10.49
CA ARG A 101 18.18 13.42 11.14
C ARG A 101 18.79 12.45 10.12
N CYS A 102 18.03 12.06 9.09
CA CYS A 102 18.38 11.04 8.11
C CYS A 102 18.36 11.62 6.69
N PRO A 103 19.34 12.44 6.33
CA PRO A 103 19.31 13.21 5.08
C PRO A 103 19.41 12.37 3.81
N ASP A 104 19.85 11.12 3.86
CA ASP A 104 19.99 10.23 2.72
C ASP A 104 18.81 9.26 2.53
N SER A 105 17.95 9.14 3.56
CA SER A 105 16.80 8.24 3.54
C SER A 105 15.74 8.69 2.55
N LYS A 106 15.09 7.72 1.90
CA LYS A 106 13.84 7.91 1.17
C LYS A 106 12.67 7.76 2.13
N ILE A 107 11.61 8.52 1.90
CA ILE A 107 10.43 8.55 2.76
C ILE A 107 9.23 8.12 1.95
N ALA A 108 8.51 7.10 2.43
CA ALA A 108 7.18 6.76 1.95
C ALA A 108 6.13 7.14 3.01
N LEU A 109 4.92 7.48 2.55
CA LEU A 109 3.77 7.75 3.40
C LEU A 109 2.65 6.80 3.01
N SER A 110 1.94 6.23 3.98
CA SER A 110 0.77 5.40 3.70
C SER A 110 -0.36 5.72 4.68
N GLY A 111 -1.56 5.91 4.15
CA GLY A 111 -2.73 6.20 4.96
C GLY A 111 -3.95 5.40 4.53
N TYR A 112 -4.77 5.01 5.50
CA TYR A 112 -6.03 4.29 5.28
C TYR A 112 -7.21 5.04 5.89
N SER A 113 -8.28 5.23 5.13
CA SER A 113 -9.51 5.86 5.61
C SER A 113 -9.23 7.24 6.21
N GLU A 114 -9.48 7.47 7.49
CA GLU A 114 -9.07 8.67 8.21
C GLU A 114 -7.59 8.98 8.05
N GLY A 115 -6.73 7.97 8.14
CA GLY A 115 -5.30 8.11 7.92
C GLY A 115 -4.93 8.51 6.49
N ALA A 116 -5.72 8.13 5.49
CA ALA A 116 -5.53 8.61 4.12
C ALA A 116 -5.80 10.11 4.02
N ASN A 117 -6.84 10.61 4.69
CA ASN A 117 -7.09 12.04 4.82
C ASN A 117 -5.92 12.75 5.54
N VAL A 118 -5.38 12.15 6.62
CA VAL A 118 -4.19 12.66 7.33
C VAL A 118 -3.00 12.77 6.39
N VAL A 119 -2.64 11.68 5.67
CA VAL A 119 -1.50 11.69 4.73
C VAL A 119 -1.69 12.70 3.61
N GLY A 120 -2.89 12.75 3.00
CA GLY A 120 -3.22 13.74 1.99
C GLY A 120 -3.07 15.18 2.49
N ASN A 121 -3.41 15.44 3.77
CA ASN A 121 -3.25 16.75 4.39
C ASN A 121 -1.79 17.07 4.76
N ILE A 122 -0.98 16.06 5.12
CA ILE A 122 0.48 16.23 5.31
C ILE A 122 1.12 16.70 4.00
N LEU A 123 0.83 16.04 2.88
CA LEU A 123 1.36 16.41 1.56
C LEU A 123 0.84 17.77 1.08
N ALA A 124 -0.41 18.12 1.41
CA ALA A 124 -1.01 19.40 1.08
C ALA A 124 -0.65 20.53 2.05
N ASP A 125 0.18 20.27 3.08
CA ASP A 125 0.62 21.29 4.03
C ASP A 125 1.56 22.28 3.36
N SER A 126 1.38 23.57 3.65
CA SER A 126 2.22 24.62 3.09
C SER A 126 3.69 24.58 3.55
N GLY A 127 3.96 23.82 4.61
CA GLY A 127 5.31 23.58 5.13
C GLY A 127 6.06 22.42 4.46
N LEU A 128 5.41 21.69 3.51
CA LEU A 128 6.04 20.71 2.64
C LEU A 128 5.93 21.15 1.18
N SER A 129 6.98 20.91 0.42
CA SER A 129 7.03 21.23 -1.01
C SER A 129 7.63 20.05 -1.78
N ALA A 130 6.94 19.63 -2.84
CA ALA A 130 7.45 18.59 -3.73
C ALA A 130 8.79 18.99 -4.42
N ASN A 131 9.13 20.28 -4.44
CA ASN A 131 10.31 20.81 -5.10
C ASN A 131 11.44 21.23 -4.14
N ALA A 132 11.26 21.04 -2.83
CA ALA A 132 12.25 21.37 -1.81
C ALA A 132 12.23 20.36 -0.67
N ALA A 133 13.39 20.15 -0.03
CA ALA A 133 13.46 19.30 1.15
C ALA A 133 12.57 19.85 2.29
N PRO A 134 11.91 18.98 3.09
CA PRO A 134 11.98 17.52 3.02
C PRO A 134 11.05 16.87 1.98
N GLY A 135 10.18 17.61 1.30
CA GLY A 135 9.19 17.05 0.39
C GLY A 135 9.81 16.29 -0.79
N THR A 136 10.99 16.70 -1.29
CA THR A 136 11.74 15.95 -2.33
C THR A 136 12.24 14.58 -1.87
N ARG A 137 12.19 14.29 -0.56
CA ARG A 137 12.51 12.98 0.02
C ARG A 137 11.34 12.02 -0.04
N VAL A 138 10.12 12.52 -0.21
CA VAL A 138 8.93 11.69 -0.37
C VAL A 138 9.00 11.02 -1.74
N CYS A 139 9.27 9.73 -1.75
CA CYS A 139 9.41 8.93 -2.96
C CYS A 139 8.11 8.20 -3.33
N ALA A 140 7.24 7.91 -2.35
CA ALA A 140 5.93 7.33 -2.56
C ALA A 140 4.93 7.81 -1.51
N ALA A 141 3.67 7.97 -1.91
CA ALA A 141 2.57 8.23 -1.00
C ALA A 141 1.33 7.46 -1.43
N LEU A 142 0.72 6.75 -0.48
CA LEU A 142 -0.38 5.84 -0.72
C LEU A 142 -1.60 6.26 0.10
N LEU A 143 -2.74 6.37 -0.56
CA LEU A 143 -4.03 6.69 0.06
C LEU A 143 -5.01 5.56 -0.24
N PHE A 144 -5.55 4.92 0.79
CA PHE A 144 -6.54 3.85 0.66
C PHE A 144 -7.89 4.30 1.24
N GLY A 145 -8.94 4.33 0.42
CA GLY A 145 -10.27 4.71 0.86
C GLY A 145 -10.34 6.12 1.45
N ASP A 146 -9.67 7.10 0.83
CA ASP A 146 -9.57 8.47 1.32
C ASP A 146 -10.94 9.17 1.29
N PRO A 147 -11.52 9.58 2.44
CA PRO A 147 -12.75 10.37 2.44
C PRO A 147 -12.60 11.73 1.75
N ALA A 148 -11.37 12.25 1.61
CA ALA A 148 -11.08 13.49 0.89
C ALA A 148 -10.70 13.28 -0.58
N HIS A 149 -10.93 12.09 -1.13
CA HIS A 149 -10.69 11.73 -2.52
C HIS A 149 -11.39 12.69 -3.49
N ILE A 150 -10.73 13.05 -4.59
CA ILE A 150 -11.27 13.87 -5.67
C ILE A 150 -11.24 13.06 -6.96
N ALA A 151 -12.35 13.05 -7.68
CA ALA A 151 -12.51 12.38 -8.97
C ALA A 151 -11.42 12.76 -9.98
N ASP A 152 -11.09 11.82 -10.86
CA ASP A 152 -10.33 12.03 -12.09
C ASP A 152 -8.92 12.60 -11.91
N GLN A 153 -8.29 12.40 -10.73
CA GLN A 153 -6.88 12.74 -10.58
C GLN A 153 -6.00 11.66 -11.21
N SER A 154 -4.85 12.05 -11.78
CA SER A 154 -3.94 11.16 -12.51
C SER A 154 -3.33 10.03 -11.65
N TYR A 155 -3.38 10.14 -10.35
CA TYR A 155 -2.89 9.16 -9.38
C TYR A 155 -3.99 8.26 -8.81
N ASN A 156 -5.24 8.49 -9.19
CA ASN A 156 -6.36 7.65 -8.77
C ASN A 156 -6.33 6.31 -9.50
N VAL A 157 -6.63 5.25 -8.78
CA VAL A 157 -6.74 3.90 -9.31
C VAL A 157 -8.02 3.22 -8.79
N GLU A 158 -8.41 2.14 -9.45
CA GLU A 158 -9.58 1.32 -9.20
C GLU A 158 -10.91 1.98 -9.65
N ALA A 159 -11.99 1.21 -9.52
CA ALA A 159 -13.30 1.57 -10.04
C ALA A 159 -13.93 2.81 -9.39
N GLY A 160 -13.39 3.26 -8.26
CA GLY A 160 -13.80 4.49 -7.59
C GLY A 160 -13.09 5.76 -8.10
N SER A 161 -12.13 5.65 -9.03
CA SER A 161 -11.27 6.77 -9.50
C SER A 161 -12.04 7.97 -10.07
N GLY A 162 -13.19 7.74 -10.67
CA GLY A 162 -14.05 8.79 -11.25
C GLY A 162 -15.05 9.41 -10.27
N TYR A 163 -14.99 9.08 -9.00
CA TYR A 163 -15.89 9.62 -7.96
C TYR A 163 -15.12 10.48 -6.96
N SER A 164 -15.83 11.30 -6.21
CA SER A 164 -15.25 12.04 -5.08
C SER A 164 -15.73 11.45 -3.76
N GLY A 165 -14.91 11.62 -2.72
CA GLY A 165 -15.22 11.15 -1.38
C GLY A 165 -16.22 12.00 -0.62
N THR A 166 -16.65 11.52 0.54
CA THR A 166 -17.63 12.18 1.43
C THR A 166 -17.16 13.53 1.97
N MET A 167 -15.84 13.75 2.01
CA MET A 167 -15.18 14.96 2.50
C MET A 167 -14.28 15.56 1.43
N ALA A 168 -14.77 15.65 0.19
CA ALA A 168 -14.05 16.11 -0.98
C ALA A 168 -13.13 17.32 -0.68
N ARG A 169 -11.86 17.19 -1.05
CA ARG A 169 -10.78 18.14 -0.73
C ARG A 169 -11.02 19.49 -1.38
N PRO A 170 -10.85 20.64 -0.66
CA PRO A 170 -10.93 21.98 -1.26
C PRO A 170 -9.86 22.19 -2.34
N ARG A 171 -10.18 22.97 -3.35
CA ARG A 171 -9.32 23.19 -4.51
C ARG A 171 -7.89 23.62 -4.14
N SER A 172 -7.73 24.57 -3.22
CA SER A 172 -6.41 25.04 -2.78
C SER A 172 -5.56 23.96 -2.10
N SER A 173 -6.19 23.00 -1.42
CA SER A 173 -5.53 21.84 -0.85
C SER A 173 -5.21 20.81 -1.93
N LEU A 174 -6.12 20.61 -2.89
CA LEU A 174 -5.90 19.72 -4.03
C LEU A 174 -4.71 20.17 -4.89
N ASP A 175 -4.60 21.46 -5.18
CA ASP A 175 -3.50 22.01 -6.00
C ASP A 175 -2.13 21.73 -5.33
N ARG A 176 -2.04 21.82 -4.00
CA ARG A 176 -0.82 21.44 -3.26
C ARG A 176 -0.57 19.93 -3.28
N LEU A 177 -1.60 19.12 -3.06
CA LEU A 177 -1.50 17.66 -3.15
C LEU A 177 -1.03 17.23 -4.53
N ASN A 178 -1.55 17.86 -5.59
CA ASN A 178 -1.20 17.56 -6.97
C ASN A 178 0.26 17.85 -7.33
N SER A 179 0.95 18.68 -6.55
CA SER A 179 2.40 18.83 -6.72
C SER A 179 3.18 17.54 -6.43
N PHE A 180 2.60 16.60 -5.68
CA PHE A 180 3.14 15.29 -5.41
C PHE A 180 2.58 14.19 -6.32
N ALA A 181 1.82 14.50 -7.37
CA ALA A 181 1.15 13.52 -8.22
C ALA A 181 2.08 12.42 -8.77
N GLY A 182 3.35 12.74 -9.04
CA GLY A 182 4.34 11.79 -9.57
C GLY A 182 4.75 10.68 -8.59
N VAL A 183 4.47 10.85 -7.31
CA VAL A 183 4.79 9.89 -6.24
C VAL A 183 3.54 9.43 -5.46
N LEU A 184 2.37 9.92 -5.84
CA LEU A 184 1.10 9.63 -5.18
C LEU A 184 0.35 8.50 -5.90
N ARG A 185 -0.33 7.65 -5.14
CA ARG A 185 -1.32 6.69 -5.63
C ARG A 185 -2.49 6.59 -4.64
N SER A 186 -3.70 6.70 -5.16
CA SER A 186 -4.93 6.71 -4.37
C SER A 186 -5.85 5.58 -4.83
N TRP A 187 -6.02 4.57 -3.98
CA TRP A 187 -6.92 3.44 -4.21
C TRP A 187 -8.32 3.76 -3.69
N CYS A 188 -9.30 3.68 -4.57
CA CYS A 188 -10.70 3.81 -4.21
C CYS A 188 -11.51 2.68 -4.86
N ASN A 189 -12.05 1.75 -4.07
CA ASN A 189 -12.96 0.73 -4.55
C ASN A 189 -14.27 1.36 -5.04
N GLY A 190 -14.82 0.86 -6.14
CA GLY A 190 -16.02 1.43 -6.75
C GLY A 190 -17.25 1.44 -5.83
N GLU A 191 -17.34 0.47 -4.91
CA GLU A 191 -18.45 0.36 -3.94
C GLU A 191 -18.10 0.93 -2.55
N ASP A 192 -16.93 1.52 -2.39
CA ASP A 192 -16.55 2.22 -1.16
C ASP A 192 -17.11 3.64 -1.16
N THR A 193 -18.27 3.83 -0.57
CA THR A 193 -18.92 5.14 -0.52
C THR A 193 -18.21 6.18 0.35
N VAL A 194 -17.15 5.82 1.05
CA VAL A 194 -16.30 6.79 1.76
C VAL A 194 -15.48 7.61 0.77
N CYS A 195 -14.81 6.95 -0.19
CA CYS A 195 -14.00 7.61 -1.21
C CYS A 195 -14.73 7.79 -2.55
N ALA A 196 -15.78 7.01 -2.83
CA ALA A 196 -16.61 7.06 -4.03
C ALA A 196 -18.06 7.38 -3.65
N ALA A 197 -18.28 8.55 -3.06
CA ALA A 197 -19.60 9.00 -2.64
C ALA A 197 -20.48 9.41 -3.83
N GLY A 198 -21.79 9.41 -3.63
CA GLY A 198 -22.76 9.87 -4.63
C GLY A 198 -24.20 9.49 -4.27
N GLU A 199 -25.15 10.19 -4.88
CA GLU A 199 -26.57 9.93 -4.68
C GLU A 199 -26.94 8.52 -5.22
N GLY A 200 -27.72 7.78 -4.45
CA GLY A 200 -28.16 6.41 -4.83
C GLY A 200 -27.08 5.34 -4.69
N ARG A 201 -25.88 5.66 -4.23
CA ARG A 201 -24.80 4.69 -3.98
C ARG A 201 -24.93 4.09 -2.58
N SER A 202 -24.59 2.83 -2.46
CA SER A 202 -24.54 2.11 -1.18
C SER A 202 -23.18 1.47 -0.99
N MET A 203 -22.76 1.36 0.27
CA MET A 203 -21.53 0.67 0.63
C MET A 203 -21.60 -0.81 0.27
N GLY A 204 -20.68 -1.29 -0.53
CA GLY A 204 -20.50 -2.70 -0.80
C GLY A 204 -19.96 -3.47 0.41
N GLU A 205 -20.22 -4.77 0.48
CA GLU A 205 -19.71 -5.60 1.55
C GLU A 205 -18.18 -5.56 1.57
N ASN A 206 -17.60 -5.19 2.70
CA ASN A 206 -16.16 -5.04 2.89
C ASN A 206 -15.46 -4.05 1.94
N ALA A 207 -16.16 -3.29 1.10
CA ALA A 207 -15.56 -2.41 0.11
C ALA A 207 -14.59 -1.38 0.72
N HIS A 208 -14.86 -0.92 1.94
CA HIS A 208 -14.00 0.00 2.69
C HIS A 208 -12.87 -0.70 3.46
N THR A 209 -12.95 -2.01 3.71
CA THR A 209 -12.05 -2.70 4.63
C THR A 209 -11.12 -3.72 3.97
N ASN A 210 -11.36 -4.08 2.69
CA ASN A 210 -10.63 -5.13 1.98
C ASN A 210 -9.42 -4.65 1.15
N TYR A 211 -9.03 -3.37 1.26
CA TYR A 211 -7.89 -2.80 0.51
C TYR A 211 -6.62 -3.62 0.65
N PHE A 212 -6.32 -4.08 1.86
CA PHE A 212 -5.07 -4.75 2.16
C PHE A 212 -5.06 -6.23 1.78
N GLN A 213 -6.22 -6.83 1.56
CA GLN A 213 -6.36 -8.14 0.93
C GLN A 213 -6.19 -8.06 -0.60
N LEU A 214 -6.60 -6.93 -1.19
CA LEU A 214 -6.61 -6.76 -2.64
C LEU A 214 -5.32 -6.13 -3.18
N TYR A 215 -4.77 -5.15 -2.49
CA TYR A 215 -3.76 -4.25 -3.08
C TYR A 215 -2.41 -4.23 -2.36
N THR A 216 -2.18 -5.05 -1.34
CA THR A 216 -0.89 -5.07 -0.60
C THR A 216 0.30 -5.22 -1.53
N ASP A 217 0.26 -6.20 -2.45
CA ASP A 217 1.38 -6.46 -3.36
C ASP A 217 1.60 -5.32 -4.36
N ALA A 218 0.51 -4.76 -4.90
CA ALA A 218 0.57 -3.61 -5.81
C ALA A 218 1.10 -2.35 -5.11
N ALA A 219 0.71 -2.14 -3.85
CA ALA A 219 1.18 -1.04 -3.02
C ALA A 219 2.67 -1.18 -2.69
N ALA A 220 3.09 -2.36 -2.27
CA ALA A 220 4.50 -2.66 -1.98
C ALA A 220 5.37 -2.54 -3.24
N ALA A 221 4.90 -3.05 -4.38
CA ALA A 221 5.58 -2.90 -5.66
C ALA A 221 5.74 -1.43 -6.05
N TYR A 222 4.70 -0.61 -5.87
CA TYR A 222 4.75 0.82 -6.14
C TYR A 222 5.78 1.54 -5.26
N ILE A 223 5.81 1.26 -3.95
CA ILE A 223 6.83 1.84 -3.06
C ILE A 223 8.23 1.42 -3.52
N LYS A 224 8.45 0.13 -3.81
CA LYS A 224 9.75 -0.38 -4.27
C LYS A 224 10.17 0.27 -5.59
N GLU A 225 9.27 0.39 -6.56
CA GLU A 225 9.51 1.08 -7.84
C GLU A 225 9.98 2.51 -7.61
N LYS A 226 9.25 3.28 -6.80
CA LYS A 226 9.48 4.71 -6.60
C LYS A 226 10.67 5.01 -5.68
N CYS A 227 10.92 4.17 -4.68
CA CYS A 227 11.87 4.47 -3.62
C CYS A 227 13.19 3.70 -3.75
N VAL A 228 13.17 2.47 -4.29
CA VAL A 228 14.33 1.58 -4.30
C VAL A 228 14.98 1.51 -5.69
N SER A 229 14.18 1.56 -6.77
CA SER A 229 14.67 1.37 -8.14
C SER A 229 15.50 2.53 -8.71
N SER A 230 15.72 3.61 -7.97
CA SER A 230 16.58 4.72 -8.38
C SER A 230 18.05 4.50 -7.95
N SER A 231 18.68 3.41 -8.40
CA SER A 231 20.14 3.42 -8.53
C SER A 231 20.52 4.43 -9.63
N PRO A 232 21.50 5.32 -9.42
CA PRO A 232 21.94 6.21 -10.48
C PRO A 232 22.39 5.35 -11.67
N SER A 233 21.86 5.66 -12.85
CA SER A 233 22.43 5.13 -14.10
C SER A 233 23.93 5.40 -14.10
N PRO A 234 24.79 4.41 -14.35
CA PRO A 234 26.21 4.67 -14.54
C PRO A 234 26.38 5.75 -15.62
N PRO A 235 27.34 6.67 -15.47
CA PRO A 235 27.59 7.70 -16.48
C PRO A 235 27.79 7.04 -17.84
N PRO A 236 27.31 7.63 -18.94
CA PRO A 236 27.47 7.06 -20.27
C PRO A 236 28.95 6.83 -20.54
N ALA A 237 29.29 5.59 -20.87
CA ALA A 237 30.63 5.24 -21.30
C ALA A 237 31.03 6.10 -22.52
N PRO A 238 32.30 6.53 -22.65
CA PRO A 238 32.71 7.40 -23.76
C PRO A 238 32.44 6.69 -25.10
N THR A 239 31.80 7.44 -25.98
CA THR A 239 31.40 7.01 -27.33
C THR A 239 32.61 6.49 -28.10
N ALA A 240 32.70 5.19 -28.26
CA ALA A 240 33.63 4.58 -29.23
C ALA A 240 33.01 4.72 -30.64
N THR A 241 33.74 5.34 -31.53
CA THR A 241 33.39 5.56 -32.94
C THR A 241 33.11 4.22 -33.63
N ALA A 242 31.89 4.10 -34.18
CA ALA A 242 31.44 2.92 -34.89
C ALA A 242 32.22 2.75 -36.22
N THR A 243 32.89 1.63 -36.36
CA THR A 243 33.34 1.12 -37.65
C THR A 243 32.33 0.08 -38.14
N SER A 244 31.81 0.28 -39.33
CA SER A 244 30.84 -0.58 -40.00
C SER A 244 31.38 -2.00 -40.22
N GLY A 245 30.65 -3.00 -39.72
CA GLY A 245 30.94 -4.42 -40.02
C GLY A 245 29.67 -5.25 -39.88
N ALA A 246 29.34 -5.98 -40.89
CA ALA A 246 28.30 -6.99 -41.18
C ALA A 246 27.35 -7.50 -40.07
N PRO A 247 26.10 -7.91 -40.42
CA PRO A 247 25.08 -8.31 -39.44
C PRO A 247 25.44 -9.62 -38.75
N ALA A 248 25.54 -9.58 -37.41
CA ALA A 248 25.68 -10.76 -36.58
C ALA A 248 24.29 -11.43 -36.35
N PRO A 249 24.26 -12.77 -36.20
CA PRO A 249 23.04 -13.51 -36.00
C PRO A 249 22.36 -13.15 -34.67
N ALA A 250 21.01 -13.25 -34.66
CA ALA A 250 20.18 -12.96 -33.50
C ALA A 250 20.65 -13.70 -32.25
N PRO A 251 20.71 -13.03 -31.08
CA PRO A 251 21.10 -13.70 -29.86
C PRO A 251 20.02 -14.69 -29.44
N THR A 252 20.38 -15.93 -29.31
CA THR A 252 19.63 -16.98 -28.60
C THR A 252 19.45 -16.54 -27.15
N SER A 253 18.21 -16.36 -26.76
CA SER A 253 17.80 -15.94 -25.38
C SER A 253 18.21 -17.02 -24.37
N THR A 254 19.29 -16.80 -23.65
CA THR A 254 19.63 -17.57 -22.47
C THR A 254 18.91 -16.99 -21.25
N GLY A 255 17.79 -17.60 -20.85
CA GLY A 255 17.44 -17.70 -19.44
C GLY A 255 16.72 -16.54 -18.75
N SER A 256 16.23 -15.52 -19.43
CA SER A 256 15.33 -14.55 -18.79
C SER A 256 13.87 -15.02 -18.90
N VAL A 257 13.20 -15.13 -17.75
CA VAL A 257 11.77 -15.45 -17.67
C VAL A 257 10.97 -14.16 -17.41
N CYS A 258 9.68 -14.19 -17.66
CA CYS A 258 8.80 -13.10 -17.27
C CYS A 258 8.75 -13.02 -15.73
N VAL A 259 9.09 -11.88 -15.17
CA VAL A 259 9.11 -11.64 -13.72
C VAL A 259 8.08 -10.59 -13.26
N SER A 260 7.35 -10.02 -14.20
CA SER A 260 6.23 -9.12 -13.93
C SER A 260 5.24 -9.15 -15.09
N GLY A 261 3.95 -9.14 -14.82
CA GLY A 261 2.91 -9.15 -15.83
C GLY A 261 1.81 -8.14 -15.56
N ARG A 262 1.12 -7.80 -16.62
CA ARG A 262 -0.10 -6.98 -16.61
C ARG A 262 -1.18 -7.67 -17.42
N VAL A 263 -2.41 -7.22 -17.27
CA VAL A 263 -3.52 -7.68 -18.13
C VAL A 263 -3.26 -7.28 -19.56
N ALA A 264 -3.59 -8.17 -20.50
CA ALA A 264 -3.48 -7.90 -21.92
C ALA A 264 -4.41 -6.75 -22.34
N THR A 265 -3.94 -5.95 -23.29
CA THR A 265 -4.66 -4.76 -23.76
C THR A 265 -6.07 -5.12 -24.23
N GLY A 266 -7.08 -4.42 -23.71
CA GLY A 266 -8.49 -4.61 -24.04
C GLY A 266 -9.27 -5.56 -23.12
N LEU A 267 -8.61 -6.14 -22.11
CA LEU A 267 -9.26 -6.91 -21.06
C LEU A 267 -9.46 -6.07 -19.78
N SER A 268 -10.31 -6.57 -18.87
CA SER A 268 -10.61 -5.88 -17.62
C SER A 268 -9.42 -5.88 -16.66
N ASP A 269 -9.10 -4.73 -16.10
CA ASP A 269 -8.04 -4.56 -15.11
C ASP A 269 -8.26 -5.33 -13.80
N ASN A 270 -9.44 -5.93 -13.61
CA ASN A 270 -9.77 -6.78 -12.46
C ASN A 270 -8.82 -7.97 -12.28
N TYR A 271 -8.08 -8.33 -13.34
CA TYR A 271 -7.13 -9.44 -13.33
C TYR A 271 -5.66 -9.00 -13.19
N SER A 272 -5.41 -7.72 -12.97
CA SER A 272 -4.03 -7.20 -12.86
C SER A 272 -3.23 -7.90 -11.78
N GLY A 273 -3.83 -8.14 -10.60
CA GLY A 273 -3.19 -8.90 -9.52
C GLY A 273 -2.86 -10.35 -9.90
N LEU A 274 -3.77 -11.03 -10.60
CA LEU A 274 -3.55 -12.39 -11.10
C LEU A 274 -2.45 -12.46 -12.15
N CYS A 275 -2.44 -11.54 -13.13
CA CYS A 275 -1.39 -11.47 -14.13
C CYS A 275 -0.03 -11.11 -13.49
N GLY A 276 -0.02 -10.17 -12.54
CA GLY A 276 1.17 -9.83 -11.77
C GLY A 276 1.75 -11.04 -11.05
N PHE A 277 0.92 -11.73 -10.27
CA PHE A 277 1.33 -12.93 -9.52
C PHE A 277 1.75 -14.08 -10.44
N ALA A 278 0.94 -14.43 -11.44
CA ALA A 278 1.21 -15.57 -12.29
C ALA A 278 2.47 -15.38 -13.13
N CYS A 279 2.64 -14.20 -13.78
CA CYS A 279 3.82 -13.91 -14.58
C CYS A 279 5.09 -13.87 -13.73
N SER A 280 5.05 -13.28 -12.52
CA SER A 280 6.21 -13.24 -11.62
C SER A 280 6.62 -14.63 -11.11
N ASN A 281 5.71 -15.60 -11.17
CA ASN A 281 5.95 -16.98 -10.78
C ASN A 281 6.11 -17.94 -11.98
N GLY A 282 6.41 -17.40 -13.17
CA GLY A 282 6.74 -18.17 -14.35
C GLY A 282 5.56 -18.65 -15.19
N TYR A 283 4.34 -18.18 -14.92
CA TYR A 283 3.15 -18.47 -15.71
C TYR A 283 2.50 -17.19 -16.22
N CYS A 284 2.82 -16.82 -17.46
CA CYS A 284 2.29 -15.62 -18.11
C CYS A 284 1.54 -16.02 -19.39
N PRO A 285 0.24 -16.37 -19.32
CA PRO A 285 -0.51 -16.88 -20.44
C PRO A 285 -0.78 -15.79 -21.48
N ASP A 286 -0.40 -16.04 -22.72
CA ASP A 286 -0.63 -15.16 -23.86
C ASP A 286 -2.14 -14.89 -24.05
N GLY A 287 -2.49 -13.68 -24.44
CA GLY A 287 -3.85 -13.25 -24.70
C GLY A 287 -4.67 -12.89 -23.45
N VAL A 288 -4.16 -13.23 -22.25
CA VAL A 288 -4.78 -12.86 -20.98
C VAL A 288 -3.85 -11.94 -20.18
N CYS A 289 -2.55 -12.28 -20.15
CA CYS A 289 -1.52 -11.46 -19.52
C CYS A 289 -0.44 -11.07 -20.54
N GLU A 290 0.15 -9.91 -20.37
CA GLU A 290 1.33 -9.45 -21.09
C GLU A 290 2.50 -9.34 -20.10
N CYS A 291 3.66 -9.85 -20.49
CA CYS A 291 4.87 -9.67 -19.71
C CYS A 291 5.30 -8.21 -19.73
N SER A 292 5.46 -7.61 -18.57
CA SER A 292 5.90 -6.22 -18.41
C SER A 292 7.37 -6.09 -18.05
N ALA A 293 8.00 -7.16 -17.52
CA ALA A 293 9.44 -7.19 -17.24
C ALA A 293 10.00 -8.61 -17.31
N PHE A 294 11.24 -8.74 -17.79
CA PHE A 294 11.99 -9.99 -17.85
C PHE A 294 13.18 -9.97 -16.87
N GLY A 295 13.44 -11.09 -16.21
CA GLY A 295 14.53 -11.20 -15.22
C GLY A 295 14.93 -12.64 -14.94
N ALA A 296 15.73 -12.84 -13.89
CA ALA A 296 16.10 -14.18 -13.44
C ALA A 296 14.87 -14.93 -12.88
N PRO A 297 14.77 -16.26 -13.09
CA PRO A 297 13.66 -17.04 -12.52
C PRO A 297 13.61 -16.90 -11.00
N THR A 298 12.44 -16.63 -10.45
CA THR A 298 12.19 -16.65 -9.00
C THR A 298 11.54 -17.99 -8.64
N THR A 299 11.92 -18.54 -7.47
CA THR A 299 11.23 -19.70 -6.90
C THR A 299 9.91 -19.19 -6.33
N GLY A 300 8.81 -19.49 -7.00
CA GLY A 300 7.49 -19.09 -6.54
C GLY A 300 7.12 -19.68 -5.16
N PRO A 301 6.16 -19.11 -4.44
CA PRO A 301 5.70 -19.66 -3.17
C PRO A 301 5.18 -21.08 -3.37
N GLY A 302 5.50 -21.95 -2.43
CA GLY A 302 4.87 -23.27 -2.32
C GLY A 302 3.38 -23.09 -2.02
N GLY A 303 2.54 -23.95 -2.59
CA GLY A 303 1.09 -23.97 -2.37
C GLY A 303 0.62 -25.28 -1.78
N ASP A 304 -0.66 -25.33 -1.44
CA ASP A 304 -1.35 -26.54 -0.98
C ASP A 304 -1.91 -27.40 -2.14
N GLY A 305 -1.74 -26.92 -3.38
CA GLY A 305 -2.12 -27.62 -4.60
C GLY A 305 -3.63 -27.63 -4.87
N ARG A 306 -4.46 -26.90 -4.11
CA ARG A 306 -5.89 -26.80 -4.37
C ARG A 306 -6.15 -26.06 -5.68
N ASP A 307 -6.99 -26.64 -6.52
CA ASP A 307 -7.33 -26.07 -7.82
C ASP A 307 -8.23 -24.83 -7.68
N GLY A 308 -8.13 -23.92 -8.65
CA GLY A 308 -8.89 -22.69 -8.71
C GLY A 308 -9.69 -22.56 -10.00
N CYS A 309 -10.88 -22.03 -9.86
CA CYS A 309 -11.79 -21.70 -10.96
C CYS A 309 -12.08 -20.19 -11.00
N PRO A 310 -12.46 -19.62 -12.14
CA PRO A 310 -13.00 -18.28 -12.20
C PRO A 310 -14.16 -18.10 -11.21
N ALA A 311 -14.29 -16.93 -10.62
CA ALA A 311 -15.43 -16.59 -9.79
C ALA A 311 -16.72 -16.58 -10.62
N ASP A 312 -17.88 -16.72 -9.96
CA ASP A 312 -19.17 -16.81 -10.64
C ASP A 312 -19.42 -15.61 -11.56
N GLY A 313 -19.80 -15.89 -12.80
CA GLY A 313 -20.08 -14.87 -13.80
C GLY A 313 -18.86 -14.39 -14.60
N LEU A 314 -17.67 -14.92 -14.33
CA LEU A 314 -16.45 -14.60 -15.08
C LEU A 314 -16.20 -15.62 -16.21
N ASP A 315 -15.43 -15.20 -17.21
CA ASP A 315 -15.11 -15.98 -18.39
C ASP A 315 -14.16 -17.16 -18.08
N GLU A 316 -14.44 -18.32 -18.68
CA GLU A 316 -13.63 -19.53 -18.52
C GLU A 316 -12.18 -19.41 -19.03
N SER A 317 -11.86 -18.39 -19.84
CA SER A 317 -10.49 -18.11 -20.28
C SER A 317 -9.51 -17.86 -19.12
N TYR A 318 -10.03 -17.42 -17.97
CA TYR A 318 -9.25 -17.17 -16.76
C TYR A 318 -8.99 -18.44 -15.91
N LYS A 319 -9.52 -19.60 -16.30
CA LYS A 319 -9.39 -20.84 -15.54
C LYS A 319 -7.94 -21.23 -15.30
N GLY A 320 -7.08 -21.10 -16.31
CA GLY A 320 -5.64 -21.39 -16.18
C GLY A 320 -4.94 -20.49 -15.14
N LEU A 321 -5.27 -19.19 -15.13
CA LEU A 321 -4.74 -18.24 -14.16
C LEU A 321 -5.22 -18.56 -12.74
N CYS A 322 -6.50 -18.86 -12.58
CA CYS A 322 -7.08 -19.20 -11.28
C CYS A 322 -6.49 -20.52 -10.75
N SER A 323 -6.40 -21.56 -11.58
CA SER A 323 -5.80 -22.83 -11.22
C SER A 323 -4.34 -22.66 -10.78
N PHE A 324 -3.54 -21.96 -11.56
CA PHE A 324 -2.14 -21.68 -11.24
C PHE A 324 -1.97 -20.91 -9.94
N SER A 325 -2.76 -19.85 -9.75
CA SER A 325 -2.62 -18.93 -8.62
C SER A 325 -3.17 -19.54 -7.33
N CYS A 326 -4.38 -20.13 -7.36
CA CYS A 326 -5.00 -20.75 -6.20
C CYS A 326 -4.18 -21.93 -5.66
N SER A 327 -3.61 -22.76 -6.55
CA SER A 327 -2.76 -23.87 -6.14
C SER A 327 -1.49 -23.44 -5.39
N ARG A 328 -1.15 -22.14 -5.46
CA ARG A 328 -0.03 -21.50 -4.77
C ARG A 328 -0.46 -20.55 -3.65
N ASN A 329 -1.65 -20.78 -3.10
CA ASN A 329 -2.25 -20.00 -2.02
C ASN A 329 -2.55 -18.52 -2.38
N TYR A 330 -2.62 -18.20 -3.68
CA TYR A 330 -3.08 -16.90 -4.16
C TYR A 330 -4.39 -17.05 -4.92
N CYS A 331 -5.50 -17.02 -4.21
CA CYS A 331 -6.85 -17.20 -4.75
C CYS A 331 -7.72 -15.98 -4.43
N PRO A 332 -7.55 -14.85 -5.17
CA PRO A 332 -8.22 -13.60 -4.84
C PRO A 332 -9.73 -13.72 -5.05
N PRO A 333 -10.54 -13.45 -4.00
CA PRO A 333 -12.00 -13.47 -4.11
C PRO A 333 -12.48 -12.41 -5.09
N GLY A 334 -13.50 -12.76 -5.88
CA GLY A 334 -14.01 -11.88 -6.94
C GLY A 334 -13.36 -12.11 -8.31
N ALA A 335 -12.13 -12.65 -8.37
CA ALA A 335 -11.51 -13.11 -9.60
C ALA A 335 -11.46 -14.64 -9.69
N CYS A 336 -11.10 -15.31 -8.58
CA CYS A 336 -11.03 -16.77 -8.51
C CYS A 336 -11.76 -17.31 -7.26
N LYS A 337 -12.10 -18.58 -7.32
CA LYS A 337 -12.59 -19.38 -6.20
C LYS A 337 -11.95 -20.76 -6.26
N TYR A 338 -11.83 -21.43 -5.10
CA TYR A 338 -11.46 -22.84 -5.12
C TYR A 338 -12.55 -23.68 -5.77
N CYS A 339 -12.16 -24.60 -6.66
CA CYS A 339 -13.11 -25.53 -7.27
C CYS A 339 -13.49 -26.65 -6.24
#